data_6ec851577a99b1addadd23142e68e60f
#
_entry.id   6ec851577a99b1addadd23142e68e60f
#
_cell.length_a   1.000
_cell.length_b   1.000
_cell.length_c   1.000
_cell.angle_alpha   90.00
_cell.angle_beta   90.00
_cell.angle_gamma   90.00
#
_symmetry.space_group_name_H-M   'P 1'
#
loop_
_entity.id
_entity.type
_entity.pdbx_description
1 polymer ?
#
loop_
_entity_poly.entity_id
_entity_poly.type
_entity_poly.pdbx_seq_one_letter_code
_entity_poly.pdbx_strand_id
1 'polypeptide(L)'
;DEKSMSEVVVVDGLGQLRQQKLKDKTIDPSTLQQYTTLNEGQLNTNFEIDLPYDIESDGQLHSVTIKDQEISCTLKNYAVPRMDKDAYLLAEVADWQNLDLLPGDANIIMDETYVGKSIIDPNTTADTLNLSLGKDKRVAVKRSLIKEMSSLKTSGGNTRQLFTYEILVKNNKVTDVNLLLKDQFPLSTIKEVEVKLEDGSDAMINTETGVLTWKIDLKPGESKKVRFSYSVKYPKDKKIVNLK
;
A
#
# COMPACT_ATOMS: atom_id res chain seq x y z
N ASP A 1 12.63 6.36 -18.84
CA ASP A 1 13.11 4.96 -18.95
C ASP A 1 12.20 4.12 -18.08
N GLU A 2 11.18 3.53 -18.73
CA GLU A 2 10.35 2.48 -18.14
C GLU A 2 11.24 1.25 -17.90
N LYS A 3 11.60 1.02 -16.66
CA LYS A 3 12.12 -0.29 -16.26
C LYS A 3 10.91 -1.22 -16.14
N SER A 4 10.71 -2.05 -17.18
CA SER A 4 9.88 -3.23 -17.05
C SER A 4 10.51 -4.11 -15.95
N MET A 5 9.80 -4.28 -14.84
CA MET A 5 10.14 -5.34 -13.89
C MET A 5 9.49 -6.62 -14.39
N SER A 6 10.31 -7.56 -14.80
CA SER A 6 9.92 -8.93 -15.04
C SER A 6 9.68 -9.63 -13.69
N GLU A 7 8.54 -10.26 -13.59
CA GLU A 7 8.08 -11.21 -12.60
C GLU A 7 7.45 -10.68 -11.30
N VAL A 8 6.11 -10.61 -11.34
CA VAL A 8 5.28 -10.84 -10.16
C VAL A 8 4.62 -12.20 -10.34
N VAL A 9 5.12 -13.22 -9.67
CA VAL A 9 4.49 -14.54 -9.64
C VAL A 9 3.46 -14.57 -8.52
N VAL A 10 2.19 -14.66 -8.86
CA VAL A 10 1.10 -14.86 -7.92
C VAL A 10 0.86 -16.36 -7.79
N VAL A 11 1.27 -16.95 -6.67
CA VAL A 11 1.02 -18.36 -6.36
C VAL A 11 0.02 -18.43 -5.21
N ASP A 12 -1.15 -18.97 -5.47
CA ASP A 12 -2.16 -19.29 -4.47
C ASP A 12 -1.83 -20.64 -3.80
N GLY A 13 -1.87 -20.70 -2.47
CA GLY A 13 -1.82 -21.94 -1.72
C GLY A 13 -0.71 -22.06 -0.66
N LEU A 14 -1.12 -22.38 0.55
CA LEU A 14 -0.29 -22.76 1.70
C LEU A 14 0.58 -23.98 1.35
N GLY A 15 1.82 -23.77 0.93
CA GLY A 15 2.76 -24.86 0.67
C GLY A 15 4.16 -24.51 1.13
N GLN A 16 4.69 -25.27 2.12
CA GLN A 16 6.10 -25.24 2.48
C GLN A 16 6.94 -25.70 1.29
N LEU A 17 7.90 -24.86 0.87
CA LEU A 17 8.92 -25.23 -0.11
C LEU A 17 9.75 -26.42 0.41
N ARG A 18 9.44 -27.62 -0.02
CA ARG A 18 10.35 -28.73 0.01
C ARG A 18 10.91 -28.92 -1.39
N GLN A 19 12.18 -28.59 -1.56
CA GLN A 19 12.91 -28.91 -2.79
C GLN A 19 12.93 -30.44 -2.96
N GLN A 20 12.05 -30.96 -3.78
CA GLN A 20 12.20 -32.29 -4.34
C GLN A 20 12.71 -32.12 -5.77
N LYS A 21 13.93 -32.64 -6.02
CA LYS A 21 14.46 -32.82 -7.37
C LYS A 21 13.52 -33.72 -8.16
N LEU A 22 12.64 -33.14 -8.96
CA LEU A 22 11.97 -33.83 -10.04
C LEU A 22 12.88 -33.85 -11.27
N LYS A 23 13.32 -35.03 -11.61
CA LYS A 23 13.94 -35.29 -12.92
C LYS A 23 12.85 -35.26 -13.98
N ASP A 24 13.13 -34.46 -15.03
CA ASP A 24 12.62 -34.54 -16.38
C ASP A 24 11.11 -34.31 -16.65
N LYS A 25 10.76 -33.10 -16.87
CA LYS A 25 10.19 -32.43 -18.05
C LYS A 25 9.79 -31.02 -17.59
N THR A 26 10.70 -30.08 -17.77
CA THR A 26 10.36 -28.65 -17.72
C THR A 26 9.40 -28.36 -18.87
N ILE A 27 8.11 -28.29 -18.57
CA ILE A 27 7.14 -27.67 -19.46
C ILE A 27 7.43 -26.17 -19.36
N ASP A 28 7.76 -25.55 -20.48
CA ASP A 28 7.99 -24.13 -20.61
C ASP A 28 6.70 -23.40 -20.16
N PRO A 29 6.77 -22.45 -19.18
CA PRO A 29 5.61 -21.70 -18.72
C PRO A 29 4.81 -21.05 -19.86
N SER A 30 5.46 -20.66 -20.94
CA SER A 30 4.81 -20.13 -22.14
C SER A 30 3.86 -21.10 -22.83
N THR A 31 3.96 -22.40 -22.55
CA THR A 31 3.07 -23.44 -23.10
C THR A 31 1.79 -23.60 -22.29
N LEU A 32 1.73 -23.20 -21.03
CA LEU A 32 0.54 -23.35 -20.19
C LEU A 32 -0.64 -22.50 -20.69
N GLN A 33 -0.37 -21.33 -21.26
CA GLN A 33 -1.42 -20.45 -21.84
C GLN A 33 -2.17 -21.12 -23.01
N GLN A 34 -1.57 -22.10 -23.68
CA GLN A 34 -2.19 -22.80 -24.79
C GLN A 34 -3.17 -23.90 -24.35
N TYR A 35 -3.14 -24.29 -23.08
CA TYR A 35 -3.93 -25.38 -22.51
C TYR A 35 -4.95 -24.95 -21.47
N THR A 36 -5.13 -23.65 -21.27
CA THR A 36 -6.15 -23.14 -20.36
C THR A 36 -7.16 -22.34 -21.14
N THR A 37 -8.40 -22.76 -21.12
CA THR A 37 -9.52 -22.06 -21.76
C THR A 37 -10.32 -21.33 -20.69
N LEU A 38 -10.47 -20.03 -20.84
CA LEU A 38 -11.34 -19.21 -20.01
C LEU A 38 -12.75 -19.21 -20.60
N ASN A 39 -13.72 -19.73 -19.88
CA ASN A 39 -15.12 -19.66 -20.23
C ASN A 39 -15.80 -18.59 -19.34
N GLU A 40 -15.99 -17.40 -19.90
CA GLU A 40 -16.73 -16.33 -19.26
C GLU A 40 -18.23 -16.61 -19.35
N GLY A 41 -18.81 -17.09 -18.25
CA GLY A 41 -20.26 -17.08 -18.07
C GLY A 41 -20.73 -15.74 -17.54
N GLN A 42 -21.98 -15.36 -17.78
CA GLN A 42 -22.53 -14.08 -17.26
C GLN A 42 -22.46 -13.93 -15.74
N LEU A 43 -22.28 -14.99 -14.99
CA LEU A 43 -22.28 -15.04 -13.52
C LEU A 43 -21.06 -15.76 -12.92
N ASN A 44 -20.34 -16.55 -13.69
CA ASN A 44 -19.25 -17.38 -13.20
C ASN A 44 -18.09 -17.40 -14.21
N THR A 45 -16.89 -17.28 -13.70
CA THR A 45 -15.64 -17.50 -14.46
C THR A 45 -15.19 -18.93 -14.22
N ASN A 46 -15.08 -19.73 -15.27
CA ASN A 46 -14.59 -21.09 -15.22
C ASN A 46 -13.25 -21.18 -15.95
N PHE A 47 -12.25 -21.78 -15.28
CA PHE A 47 -10.98 -22.11 -15.88
C PHE A 47 -10.97 -23.60 -16.23
N GLU A 48 -10.85 -23.94 -17.49
CA GLU A 48 -10.74 -25.29 -17.96
C GLU A 48 -9.28 -25.57 -18.33
N ILE A 49 -8.67 -26.55 -17.66
CA ILE A 49 -7.28 -26.91 -17.86
C ILE A 49 -7.21 -28.21 -18.63
N ASP A 50 -6.74 -28.16 -19.87
CA ASP A 50 -6.64 -29.32 -20.76
C ASP A 50 -5.46 -30.25 -20.46
N LEU A 51 -4.53 -29.81 -19.58
CA LEU A 51 -3.39 -30.63 -19.18
C LEU A 51 -3.77 -31.58 -18.04
N PRO A 52 -3.55 -32.90 -18.23
CA PRO A 52 -3.78 -33.83 -17.14
C PRO A 52 -2.78 -33.65 -16.00
N TYR A 53 -3.27 -33.52 -14.78
CA TYR A 53 -2.48 -33.48 -13.55
C TYR A 53 -2.65 -34.81 -12.79
N ASP A 54 -1.54 -35.41 -12.39
CA ASP A 54 -1.54 -36.50 -11.44
C ASP A 54 -1.62 -35.95 -10.01
N ILE A 55 -2.74 -36.15 -9.34
CA ILE A 55 -2.95 -35.74 -7.94
C ILE A 55 -2.93 -37.01 -7.08
N GLU A 56 -1.90 -37.12 -6.26
CA GLU A 56 -1.77 -38.24 -5.32
C GLU A 56 -2.80 -38.15 -4.19
N SER A 57 -3.39 -39.29 -3.80
CA SER A 57 -4.32 -39.35 -2.68
C SER A 57 -3.57 -39.46 -1.35
N ASP A 58 -2.74 -38.47 -1.04
CA ASP A 58 -1.88 -38.42 0.14
C ASP A 58 -2.43 -37.53 1.27
N GLY A 59 -3.62 -36.92 1.06
CA GLY A 59 -4.25 -36.00 2.01
C GLY A 59 -3.54 -34.66 2.13
N GLN A 60 -2.62 -34.32 1.22
CA GLN A 60 -1.93 -33.03 1.16
C GLN A 60 -2.60 -32.07 0.17
N LEU A 61 -2.30 -30.78 0.32
CA LEU A 61 -2.74 -29.78 -0.64
C LEU A 61 -1.79 -29.76 -1.83
N HIS A 62 -2.33 -29.95 -3.01
CA HIS A 62 -1.62 -29.88 -4.28
C HIS A 62 -1.96 -28.56 -4.97
N SER A 63 -0.92 -27.80 -5.37
CA SER A 63 -1.08 -26.56 -6.11
C SER A 63 -0.93 -26.81 -7.60
N VAL A 64 -1.86 -26.27 -8.37
CA VAL A 64 -1.88 -26.34 -9.82
C VAL A 64 -1.83 -24.91 -10.38
N THR A 65 -0.90 -24.65 -11.31
CA THR A 65 -0.87 -23.37 -12.01
C THR A 65 -1.98 -23.32 -13.05
N ILE A 66 -2.87 -22.34 -12.93
CA ILE A 66 -3.99 -22.14 -13.84
C ILE A 66 -3.59 -21.22 -14.99
N LYS A 67 -2.93 -20.10 -14.68
CA LYS A 67 -2.61 -19.05 -15.65
C LYS A 67 -1.29 -18.39 -15.23
N ASP A 68 -0.47 -18.06 -16.22
CA ASP A 68 0.72 -17.24 -16.09
C ASP A 68 0.57 -16.02 -17.00
N GLN A 69 0.80 -14.81 -16.49
CA GLN A 69 0.52 -13.59 -17.22
C GLN A 69 1.49 -12.48 -16.84
N GLU A 70 2.15 -11.91 -17.84
CA GLU A 70 2.97 -10.72 -17.67
C GLU A 70 2.07 -9.48 -17.57
N ILE A 71 2.29 -8.67 -16.52
CA ILE A 71 1.53 -7.45 -16.29
C ILE A 71 2.46 -6.27 -16.05
N SER A 72 2.07 -5.10 -16.58
CA SER A 72 2.77 -3.85 -16.30
C SER A 72 2.31 -3.28 -14.96
N CYS A 73 3.25 -2.85 -14.13
CA CYS A 73 2.94 -2.17 -12.90
C CYS A 73 3.79 -0.91 -12.70
N THR A 74 3.26 0.05 -11.97
CA THR A 74 3.99 1.24 -11.55
C THR A 74 4.40 1.12 -10.10
N LEU A 75 5.69 1.28 -9.81
CA LEU A 75 6.18 1.25 -8.44
C LEU A 75 6.07 2.62 -7.77
N LYS A 76 5.45 2.67 -6.60
CA LYS A 76 5.34 3.87 -5.78
C LYS A 76 5.69 3.56 -4.33
N ASN A 77 6.34 4.52 -3.67
CA ASN A 77 6.52 4.45 -2.24
C ASN A 77 5.32 5.09 -1.53
N TYR A 78 4.92 4.52 -0.41
CA TYR A 78 3.79 4.96 0.39
C TYR A 78 4.20 5.06 1.85
N ALA A 79 3.82 6.14 2.53
CA ALA A 79 4.11 6.30 3.94
C ALA A 79 2.97 7.00 4.69
N VAL A 80 2.65 6.49 5.88
CA VAL A 80 1.72 7.10 6.84
C VAL A 80 2.43 7.16 8.20
N PRO A 81 3.31 8.14 8.43
CA PRO A 81 4.20 8.15 9.59
C PRO A 81 3.50 8.31 10.94
N ARG A 82 2.20 8.62 10.92
CA ARG A 82 1.34 8.57 12.11
C ARG A 82 1.04 7.13 12.54
N MET A 83 0.97 6.19 11.60
CA MET A 83 0.64 4.78 11.84
C MET A 83 1.89 3.90 11.94
N ASP A 84 2.79 4.03 10.98
CA ASP A 84 4.06 3.30 10.93
C ASP A 84 5.17 4.26 10.47
N LYS A 85 6.32 4.19 11.13
CA LYS A 85 7.51 4.99 10.79
C LYS A 85 8.18 4.58 9.48
N ASP A 86 7.87 3.39 8.96
CA ASP A 86 8.48 2.86 7.76
C ASP A 86 7.68 3.29 6.51
N ALA A 87 8.38 3.47 5.40
CA ALA A 87 7.77 3.57 4.09
C ALA A 87 7.56 2.16 3.50
N TYR A 88 6.54 2.01 2.67
CA TYR A 88 6.21 0.78 1.96
C TYR A 88 6.39 0.98 0.47
N LEU A 89 6.82 -0.07 -0.23
CA LEU A 89 6.81 -0.11 -1.67
C LEU A 89 5.51 -0.77 -2.12
N LEU A 90 4.80 -0.12 -3.04
CA LEU A 90 3.57 -0.62 -3.66
C LEU A 90 3.78 -0.80 -5.15
N ALA A 91 3.26 -1.89 -5.69
CA ALA A 91 3.03 -2.06 -7.12
C ALA A 91 1.57 -1.68 -7.42
N GLU A 92 1.38 -0.66 -8.25
CA GLU A 92 0.08 -0.28 -8.79
C GLU A 92 -0.10 -0.95 -10.14
N VAL A 93 -1.10 -1.82 -10.25
CA VAL A 93 -1.51 -2.48 -11.48
C VAL A 93 -2.73 -1.75 -12.02
N ALA A 94 -2.59 -1.14 -13.19
CA ALA A 94 -3.71 -0.56 -13.92
C ALA A 94 -4.44 -1.65 -14.73
N ASP A 95 -5.67 -1.37 -15.12
CA ASP A 95 -6.51 -2.25 -15.96
C ASP A 95 -6.60 -3.71 -15.46
N TRP A 96 -6.45 -3.87 -14.14
CA TRP A 96 -6.46 -5.19 -13.47
C TRP A 96 -7.77 -5.95 -13.67
N GLN A 97 -8.87 -5.27 -14.01
CA GLN A 97 -10.17 -5.87 -14.30
C GLN A 97 -10.12 -6.86 -15.48
N ASN A 98 -9.16 -6.65 -16.39
CA ASN A 98 -8.96 -7.51 -17.56
C ASN A 98 -8.12 -8.78 -17.26
N LEU A 99 -7.69 -8.94 -15.99
CA LEU A 99 -6.83 -10.06 -15.59
C LEU A 99 -7.60 -11.28 -15.09
N ASP A 100 -8.93 -11.18 -14.96
CA ASP A 100 -9.83 -12.24 -14.45
C ASP A 100 -9.38 -12.80 -13.10
N LEU A 101 -8.94 -11.90 -12.21
CA LEU A 101 -8.43 -12.28 -10.91
C LEU A 101 -9.53 -12.86 -10.02
N LEU A 102 -9.24 -13.96 -9.35
CA LEU A 102 -10.08 -14.51 -8.30
C LEU A 102 -9.72 -13.88 -6.94
N PRO A 103 -10.69 -13.73 -6.01
CA PRO A 103 -10.40 -13.29 -4.66
C PRO A 103 -9.54 -14.33 -3.93
N GLY A 104 -8.48 -13.89 -3.29
CA GLY A 104 -7.59 -14.80 -2.57
C GLY A 104 -6.34 -14.15 -2.00
N ASP A 105 -5.51 -14.97 -1.37
CA ASP A 105 -4.21 -14.58 -0.85
C ASP A 105 -3.18 -14.59 -1.98
N ALA A 106 -2.46 -13.48 -2.15
CA ALA A 106 -1.34 -13.37 -3.06
C ALA A 106 -0.02 -13.48 -2.29
N ASN A 107 0.85 -14.39 -2.69
CA ASN A 107 2.23 -14.43 -2.24
C ASN A 107 3.07 -13.55 -3.16
N ILE A 108 3.79 -12.60 -2.57
CA ILE A 108 4.60 -11.65 -3.33
C ILE A 108 6.07 -12.05 -3.26
N ILE A 109 6.65 -12.25 -4.43
CA ILE A 109 8.07 -12.55 -4.61
C ILE A 109 8.68 -11.40 -5.42
N MET A 110 9.78 -10.83 -4.94
CA MET A 110 10.52 -9.77 -5.62
C MET A 110 12.01 -10.12 -5.61
N ASP A 111 12.67 -10.06 -6.77
CA ASP A 111 14.08 -10.45 -6.92
C ASP A 111 14.37 -11.84 -6.29
N GLU A 112 13.56 -12.85 -6.65
CA GLU A 112 13.63 -14.23 -6.14
C GLU A 112 13.45 -14.37 -4.62
N THR A 113 13.03 -13.29 -3.95
CA THR A 113 12.86 -13.27 -2.50
C THR A 113 11.39 -13.10 -2.13
N TYR A 114 10.88 -13.98 -1.27
CA TYR A 114 9.55 -13.82 -0.70
C TYR A 114 9.48 -12.57 0.18
N VAL A 115 8.60 -11.63 -0.16
CA VAL A 115 8.47 -10.33 0.53
C VAL A 115 7.28 -10.30 1.49
N GLY A 116 6.23 -11.07 1.20
CA GLY A 116 5.05 -11.10 2.05
C GLY A 116 3.79 -11.58 1.33
N LYS A 117 2.66 -11.38 2.00
CA LYS A 117 1.33 -11.66 1.46
C LYS A 117 0.55 -10.38 1.25
N SER A 118 -0.29 -10.38 0.23
CA SER A 118 -1.33 -9.39 0.02
C SER A 118 -2.66 -10.12 -0.21
N ILE A 119 -3.76 -9.40 -0.17
CA ILE A 119 -5.08 -9.93 -0.50
C ILE A 119 -5.49 -9.33 -1.83
N ILE A 120 -5.89 -10.17 -2.76
CA ILE A 120 -6.53 -9.76 -4.00
C ILE A 120 -8.04 -9.76 -3.76
N ASP A 121 -8.66 -8.59 -3.90
CA ASP A 121 -10.11 -8.44 -3.87
C ASP A 121 -10.59 -7.81 -5.18
N PRO A 122 -11.05 -8.61 -6.14
CA PRO A 122 -11.54 -8.11 -7.42
C PRO A 122 -12.90 -7.39 -7.33
N ASN A 123 -13.56 -7.40 -6.16
CA ASN A 123 -14.82 -6.66 -5.96
C ASN A 123 -14.58 -5.19 -5.59
N THR A 124 -13.32 -4.73 -5.56
CA THR A 124 -13.02 -3.32 -5.30
C THR A 124 -13.46 -2.43 -6.47
N THR A 125 -13.93 -1.23 -6.15
CA THR A 125 -14.25 -0.19 -7.14
C THR A 125 -13.05 0.68 -7.50
N ALA A 126 -11.85 0.32 -7.05
CA ALA A 126 -10.65 1.08 -7.33
C ALA A 126 -10.18 0.88 -8.78
N ASP A 127 -9.75 1.96 -9.43
CA ASP A 127 -9.22 1.93 -10.79
C ASP A 127 -7.87 1.18 -10.89
N THR A 128 -7.16 1.06 -9.77
CA THR A 128 -5.86 0.38 -9.70
C THR A 128 -5.83 -0.64 -8.57
N LEU A 129 -5.22 -1.80 -8.84
CA LEU A 129 -4.91 -2.79 -7.82
C LEU A 129 -3.56 -2.46 -7.19
N ASN A 130 -3.54 -2.27 -5.86
CA ASN A 130 -2.33 -1.94 -5.12
C ASN A 130 -1.82 -3.17 -4.37
N LEU A 131 -0.65 -3.66 -4.76
CA LEU A 131 0.02 -4.79 -4.11
C LEU A 131 1.18 -4.28 -3.26
N SER A 132 1.20 -4.64 -1.98
CA SER A 132 2.28 -4.23 -1.07
C SER A 132 3.50 -5.13 -1.24
N LEU A 133 4.60 -4.55 -1.70
CA LEU A 133 5.90 -5.23 -1.84
C LEU A 133 6.75 -5.15 -0.54
N GLY A 134 6.11 -4.80 0.59
CA GLY A 134 6.78 -4.73 1.89
C GLY A 134 7.42 -3.39 2.21
N LYS A 135 8.24 -3.37 3.27
CA LYS A 135 8.87 -2.15 3.81
C LYS A 135 10.11 -1.75 3.01
N ASP A 136 10.15 -0.50 2.55
CA ASP A 136 11.34 0.08 1.92
C ASP A 136 12.17 0.88 2.93
N LYS A 137 13.12 0.24 3.59
CA LYS A 137 13.98 0.86 4.62
C LYS A 137 14.94 1.92 4.06
N ARG A 138 15.11 1.98 2.74
CA ARG A 138 15.94 3.00 2.09
C ARG A 138 15.22 4.33 1.90
N VAL A 139 13.90 4.35 2.08
CA VAL A 139 13.12 5.59 2.16
C VAL A 139 12.87 5.88 3.64
N ALA A 140 13.65 6.82 4.19
CA ALA A 140 13.54 7.20 5.60
C ALA A 140 12.46 8.26 5.79
N VAL A 141 11.56 8.03 6.76
CA VAL A 141 10.49 8.96 7.11
C VAL A 141 10.52 9.23 8.60
N LYS A 142 10.45 10.50 9.00
CA LYS A 142 10.42 10.91 10.40
C LYS A 142 9.38 11.99 10.63
N ARG A 143 8.38 11.69 11.47
CA ARG A 143 7.36 12.63 11.95
C ARG A 143 7.75 13.20 13.31
N SER A 144 7.67 14.49 13.48
CA SER A 144 8.02 15.16 14.72
C SER A 144 7.04 16.29 15.04
N LEU A 145 6.63 16.41 16.30
CA LEU A 145 5.92 17.57 16.80
C LEU A 145 6.93 18.71 17.05
N ILE A 146 6.70 19.87 16.44
CA ILE A 146 7.53 21.06 16.64
C ILE A 146 6.99 21.84 17.83
N LYS A 147 7.62 21.69 18.99
CA LYS A 147 7.15 22.28 20.25
C LYS A 147 7.14 23.80 20.21
N GLU A 148 8.15 24.42 19.60
CA GLU A 148 8.32 25.86 19.46
C GLU A 148 7.22 26.51 18.62
N MET A 149 6.64 25.75 17.71
CA MET A 149 5.52 26.18 16.85
C MET A 149 4.16 25.67 17.32
N SER A 150 4.13 24.98 18.46
CA SER A 150 2.91 24.46 19.08
C SER A 150 2.63 25.27 20.35
N SER A 151 1.40 25.72 20.52
CA SER A 151 1.04 26.63 21.61
C SER A 151 -0.29 26.27 22.26
N LEU A 152 -0.42 26.62 23.54
CA LEU A 152 -1.67 26.53 24.29
C LEU A 152 -2.04 27.95 24.73
N LYS A 153 -3.21 28.41 24.36
CA LYS A 153 -3.75 29.73 24.79
C LYS A 153 -5.15 29.55 25.37
N THR A 154 -5.38 30.17 26.52
CA THR A 154 -6.69 30.19 27.16
C THR A 154 -7.21 31.62 27.16
N SER A 155 -8.41 31.85 26.66
CA SER A 155 -9.07 33.16 26.61
C SER A 155 -10.58 32.99 26.58
N GLY A 156 -11.31 33.85 27.34
CA GLY A 156 -12.76 33.92 27.27
C GLY A 156 -13.50 32.62 27.58
N GLY A 157 -12.98 31.76 28.48
CA GLY A 157 -13.62 30.49 28.82
C GLY A 157 -13.27 29.33 27.89
N ASN A 158 -12.50 29.54 26.80
CA ASN A 158 -12.05 28.53 25.88
C ASN A 158 -10.51 28.37 25.92
N THR A 159 -10.09 27.17 25.63
CA THR A 159 -8.67 26.82 25.38
C THR A 159 -8.51 26.54 23.90
N ARG A 160 -7.49 27.14 23.29
CA ARG A 160 -7.05 26.83 21.93
C ARG A 160 -5.65 26.26 21.99
N GLN A 161 -5.49 25.10 21.41
CA GLN A 161 -4.20 24.41 21.31
C GLN A 161 -3.82 24.28 19.86
N LEU A 162 -2.62 24.76 19.49
CA LEU A 162 -2.04 24.63 18.16
C LEU A 162 -1.04 23.49 18.18
N PHE A 163 -1.12 22.62 17.17
CA PHE A 163 -0.18 21.54 16.92
C PHE A 163 0.48 21.75 15.58
N THR A 164 1.80 21.74 15.55
CA THR A 164 2.59 21.82 14.32
C THR A 164 3.47 20.59 14.22
N TYR A 165 3.33 19.86 13.12
CA TYR A 165 4.14 18.68 12.81
C TYR A 165 5.05 18.94 11.62
N GLU A 166 6.25 18.42 11.69
CA GLU A 166 7.19 18.32 10.57
C GLU A 166 7.41 16.86 10.23
N ILE A 167 7.31 16.54 8.93
CA ILE A 167 7.65 15.23 8.39
C ILE A 167 8.87 15.43 7.50
N LEU A 168 9.98 14.80 7.88
CA LEU A 168 11.20 14.73 7.07
C LEU A 168 11.18 13.41 6.31
N VAL A 169 11.32 13.48 5.00
CA VAL A 169 11.52 12.31 4.13
C VAL A 169 12.88 12.38 3.48
N LYS A 170 13.55 11.23 3.31
CA LYS A 170 14.86 11.13 2.67
C LYS A 170 14.93 9.89 1.81
N ASN A 171 15.38 10.07 0.57
CA ASN A 171 15.69 9.00 -0.35
C ASN A 171 17.17 8.56 -0.15
N ASN A 172 17.40 7.37 0.39
CA ASN A 172 18.73 6.76 0.49
C ASN A 172 18.99 5.72 -0.62
N LYS A 173 18.12 5.66 -1.64
CA LYS A 173 18.29 4.82 -2.84
C LYS A 173 19.20 5.51 -3.85
N VAL A 174 19.68 4.76 -4.81
CA VAL A 174 20.43 5.25 -5.99
C VAL A 174 19.49 5.60 -7.16
N THR A 175 18.18 5.38 -7.00
CA THR A 175 17.15 5.66 -7.99
C THR A 175 16.19 6.72 -7.45
N ASP A 176 15.46 7.38 -8.33
CA ASP A 176 14.39 8.29 -7.96
C ASP A 176 13.30 7.56 -7.17
N VAL A 177 12.65 8.30 -6.28
CA VAL A 177 11.55 7.81 -5.44
C VAL A 177 10.33 8.69 -5.66
N ASN A 178 9.24 8.09 -6.06
CA ASN A 178 7.92 8.72 -6.05
C ASN A 178 7.19 8.27 -4.77
N LEU A 179 7.03 9.20 -3.82
CA LEU A 179 6.45 8.94 -2.51
C LEU A 179 5.07 9.56 -2.37
N LEU A 180 4.07 8.74 -2.08
CA LEU A 180 2.77 9.19 -1.62
C LEU A 180 2.79 9.23 -0.09
N LEU A 181 2.96 10.43 0.46
CA LEU A 181 2.97 10.66 1.91
C LEU A 181 1.57 11.04 2.38
N LYS A 182 1.07 10.37 3.42
CA LYS A 182 -0.20 10.73 4.04
C LYS A 182 -0.05 10.97 5.53
N ASP A 183 -0.79 11.95 6.05
CA ASP A 183 -1.00 12.20 7.48
C ASP A 183 -2.46 12.63 7.69
N GLN A 184 -2.86 12.83 8.92
CA GLN A 184 -4.24 13.16 9.24
C GLN A 184 -4.30 14.12 10.43
N PHE A 185 -5.08 15.18 10.32
CA PHE A 185 -5.52 15.95 11.46
C PHE A 185 -6.86 15.43 12.01
N PRO A 186 -7.12 15.56 13.32
CA PRO A 186 -8.35 15.05 13.92
C PRO A 186 -9.59 15.81 13.42
N LEU A 187 -10.71 15.13 13.36
CA LEU A 187 -12.02 15.73 13.17
C LEU A 187 -12.81 15.65 14.49
N SER A 188 -13.70 16.60 14.72
CA SER A 188 -14.55 16.59 15.91
C SER A 188 -16.00 16.28 15.55
N THR A 189 -16.60 15.35 16.28
CA THR A 189 -18.05 15.10 16.27
C THR A 189 -18.78 15.87 17.37
N ILE A 190 -18.04 16.54 18.26
CA ILE A 190 -18.55 17.28 19.41
C ILE A 190 -18.69 18.75 19.03
N LYS A 191 -19.89 19.31 19.12
CA LYS A 191 -20.19 20.71 18.74
C LYS A 191 -19.34 21.77 19.47
N GLU A 192 -18.94 21.47 20.70
CA GLU A 192 -18.16 22.39 21.55
C GLU A 192 -16.64 22.33 21.28
N VAL A 193 -16.20 21.36 20.45
CA VAL A 193 -14.81 21.16 20.06
C VAL A 193 -14.66 21.50 18.59
N GLU A 194 -13.97 22.59 18.32
CA GLU A 194 -13.67 23.06 16.98
C GLU A 194 -12.25 22.66 16.59
N VAL A 195 -12.11 21.92 15.49
CA VAL A 195 -10.81 21.60 14.89
C VAL A 195 -10.68 22.34 13.57
N LYS A 196 -9.55 23.02 13.40
CA LYS A 196 -9.26 23.77 12.18
C LYS A 196 -7.85 23.46 11.67
N LEU A 197 -7.75 23.09 10.41
CA LEU A 197 -6.47 23.05 9.72
C LEU A 197 -5.98 24.49 9.51
N GLU A 198 -4.78 24.82 9.98
CA GLU A 198 -4.17 26.15 9.87
C GLU A 198 -3.23 26.23 8.68
N ASP A 199 -2.47 25.16 8.43
CA ASP A 199 -1.53 25.03 7.32
C ASP A 199 -1.44 23.57 6.90
N GLY A 200 -1.45 23.28 5.63
CA GLY A 200 -1.33 21.94 5.04
C GLY A 200 -0.13 21.75 4.13
N SER A 201 0.72 22.79 3.91
CA SER A 201 1.89 22.76 3.00
C SER A 201 1.59 22.11 1.65
N ASP A 202 0.62 22.65 0.93
CA ASP A 202 0.20 22.19 -0.40
C ASP A 202 -0.31 20.73 -0.48
N ALA A 203 -0.76 20.17 0.65
CA ALA A 203 -1.40 18.86 0.66
C ALA A 203 -2.73 18.88 -0.11
N MET A 204 -3.04 17.79 -0.77
CA MET A 204 -4.42 17.48 -1.13
C MET A 204 -5.18 17.10 0.15
N ILE A 205 -6.27 17.82 0.43
CA ILE A 205 -7.01 17.69 1.69
C ILE A 205 -8.34 16.98 1.44
N ASN A 206 -8.56 15.89 2.14
CA ASN A 206 -9.88 15.29 2.27
C ASN A 206 -10.53 15.81 3.55
N THR A 207 -11.50 16.71 3.41
CA THR A 207 -12.17 17.37 4.53
C THR A 207 -13.10 16.45 5.33
N GLU A 208 -13.60 15.38 4.71
CA GLU A 208 -14.47 14.40 5.36
C GLU A 208 -13.71 13.47 6.30
N THR A 209 -12.46 13.16 5.96
CA THR A 209 -11.62 12.25 6.74
C THR A 209 -10.51 12.96 7.50
N GLY A 210 -10.20 14.22 7.18
CA GLY A 210 -9.06 14.96 7.71
C GLY A 210 -7.71 14.50 7.17
N VAL A 211 -7.69 13.69 6.10
CA VAL A 211 -6.46 13.16 5.50
C VAL A 211 -5.79 14.22 4.64
N LEU A 212 -4.51 14.41 4.87
CA LEU A 212 -3.58 15.21 4.09
C LEU A 212 -2.73 14.28 3.23
N THR A 213 -2.61 14.57 1.93
CA THR A 213 -1.83 13.76 1.00
C THR A 213 -0.86 14.64 0.22
N TRP A 214 0.43 14.30 0.25
CA TRP A 214 1.48 14.93 -0.54
C TRP A 214 2.06 13.94 -1.54
N LYS A 215 2.24 14.36 -2.79
CA LYS A 215 3.02 13.64 -3.80
C LYS A 215 4.42 14.24 -3.80
N ILE A 216 5.41 13.43 -3.50
CA ILE A 216 6.78 13.88 -3.28
C ILE A 216 7.71 13.07 -4.17
N ASP A 217 8.37 13.76 -5.11
CA ASP A 217 9.43 13.18 -5.90
C ASP A 217 10.78 13.53 -5.26
N LEU A 218 11.63 12.53 -5.07
CA LEU A 218 12.94 12.65 -4.45
C LEU A 218 14.00 12.00 -5.34
N LYS A 219 15.01 12.77 -5.68
CA LYS A 219 16.22 12.24 -6.34
C LYS A 219 17.08 11.44 -5.37
N PRO A 220 18.05 10.66 -5.86
CA PRO A 220 19.01 9.97 -5.01
C PRO A 220 19.68 10.89 -4.00
N GLY A 221 19.64 10.53 -2.71
CA GLY A 221 20.20 11.31 -1.60
C GLY A 221 19.39 12.54 -1.18
N GLU A 222 18.33 12.88 -1.90
CA GLU A 222 17.52 14.07 -1.61
C GLU A 222 16.68 13.90 -0.34
N SER A 223 16.47 15.02 0.35
CA SER A 223 15.59 15.11 1.53
C SER A 223 14.59 16.23 1.35
N LYS A 224 13.35 16.01 1.74
CA LYS A 224 12.29 17.02 1.72
C LYS A 224 11.58 17.08 3.05
N LYS A 225 11.18 18.28 3.45
CA LYS A 225 10.40 18.54 4.66
C LYS A 225 9.03 19.04 4.26
N VAL A 226 8.00 18.49 4.85
CA VAL A 226 6.64 19.03 4.82
C VAL A 226 6.19 19.34 6.23
N ARG A 227 5.38 20.39 6.38
CA ARG A 227 4.82 20.78 7.67
C ARG A 227 3.31 20.90 7.53
N PHE A 228 2.61 20.59 8.59
CA PHE A 228 1.21 20.92 8.70
C PHE A 228 0.90 21.33 10.13
N SER A 229 -0.12 22.18 10.27
CA SER A 229 -0.57 22.60 11.58
C SER A 229 -2.09 22.64 11.66
N TYR A 230 -2.62 22.28 12.81
CA TYR A 230 -4.03 22.37 13.12
C TYR A 230 -4.23 22.89 14.54
N SER A 231 -5.34 23.58 14.76
CA SER A 231 -5.73 24.04 16.08
C SER A 231 -6.99 23.32 16.56
N VAL A 232 -7.05 23.10 17.87
CA VAL A 232 -8.22 22.56 18.55
C VAL A 232 -8.66 23.57 19.58
N LYS A 233 -9.90 24.02 19.50
CA LYS A 233 -10.54 24.94 20.44
C LYS A 233 -11.62 24.21 21.21
N TYR A 234 -11.62 24.33 22.53
CA TYR A 234 -12.53 23.64 23.43
C TYR A 234 -12.74 24.44 24.73
N PRO A 235 -13.84 24.19 25.48
CA PRO A 235 -14.07 24.79 26.78
C PRO A 235 -12.98 24.44 27.79
N LYS A 236 -12.52 25.41 28.60
CA LYS A 236 -11.37 25.26 29.52
C LYS A 236 -11.59 24.22 30.63
N ASP A 237 -12.85 23.94 30.97
CA ASP A 237 -13.27 22.98 31.97
C ASP A 237 -13.29 21.53 31.46
N LYS A 238 -13.14 21.33 30.15
CA LYS A 238 -13.08 20.03 29.54
C LYS A 238 -11.63 19.59 29.27
N LYS A 239 -11.33 18.34 29.60
CA LYS A 239 -10.09 17.67 29.18
C LYS A 239 -10.36 16.86 27.93
N ILE A 240 -9.63 17.14 26.85
CA ILE A 240 -9.69 16.34 25.63
C ILE A 240 -8.52 15.36 25.65
N VAL A 241 -8.82 14.08 25.43
CA VAL A 241 -7.83 13.00 25.34
C VAL A 241 -7.58 12.69 23.87
N ASN A 242 -6.37 12.25 23.50
CA ASN A 242 -5.99 11.85 22.14
C ASN A 242 -5.95 12.98 21.08
N LEU A 243 -5.45 14.15 21.47
CA LEU A 243 -5.21 15.27 20.54
C LEU A 243 -3.92 15.14 19.70
N LYS A 244 -3.11 14.09 19.91
CA LYS A 244 -1.81 13.89 19.25
C LYS A 244 -1.84 12.77 18.23
#